data_87339f16eacae6846c7db11c16da4b3c
#
_entry.id   87339f16eacae6846c7db11c16da4b3c
#
_cell.length_a   1.000
_cell.length_b   1.000
_cell.length_c   1.000
_cell.angle_alpha   90.00
_cell.angle_beta   90.00
_cell.angle_gamma   90.00
#
_symmetry.space_group_name_H-M   'P 1'
#
loop_
_entity.id
_entity.type
_entity.pdbx_description
1 polymer ?
#
loop_
_entity_poly.entity_id
_entity_poly.type
_entity_poly.pdbx_seq_one_letter_code
_entity_poly.pdbx_strand_id
1 'polypeptide(L)'
;YEISCSLVGSEMCIRDRRYKVKSGEQIRVCMTSDFFLAEADGWRPEAWRIIKQRPDVVFFLLTKRPERVRACLPPDWNDGWENVFFNVTCENQEMADERIPLLLELPFKHKGIMAAPFIGEVSIAGYLASGQIEQVIAGGENYDGSRPCLFDWVKKLHAECVAADVTFCFIETGTYFIKDGKTYHMPDKRLQSEMAFRSGMQYKGRAQNFKLRQAQPSFFGEENTYKKFFRERCQTCGSRLICNGCSNCGQCAKENPSAF
;
A
#
# COMPACT_ATOMS: atom_id res chain seq x y z
N TYR A 1 -22.32 -0.60 12.68
CA TYR A 1 -21.07 -0.51 11.90
C TYR A 1 -19.91 -0.58 12.89
N GLU A 2 -19.37 -1.78 13.11
CA GLU A 2 -18.09 -1.92 13.78
C GLU A 2 -17.04 -1.34 12.85
N ILE A 3 -16.53 -0.16 13.17
CA ILE A 3 -15.31 0.36 12.58
C ILE A 3 -14.19 -0.52 13.14
N SER A 4 -13.91 -1.60 12.45
CA SER A 4 -12.78 -2.45 12.75
C SER A 4 -11.51 -1.67 12.43
N CYS A 5 -11.09 -0.80 13.36
CA CYS A 5 -9.76 -0.26 13.30
C CYS A 5 -8.77 -1.39 13.56
N SER A 6 -8.17 -1.86 12.48
CA SER A 6 -7.19 -2.94 12.56
C SER A 6 -5.96 -2.58 13.44
N LEU A 7 -5.80 -1.33 13.87
CA LEU A 7 -4.74 -0.88 14.76
C LEU A 7 -5.14 -0.91 16.24
N VAL A 8 -6.32 -0.42 16.62
CA VAL A 8 -6.78 -0.48 18.04
C VAL A 8 -7.16 -1.91 18.40
N GLY A 9 -7.77 -2.65 17.46
CA GLY A 9 -7.89 -4.11 17.59
C GLY A 9 -6.56 -4.84 17.49
N SER A 10 -5.48 -4.24 17.02
CA SER A 10 -4.20 -4.93 16.82
C SER A 10 -3.28 -4.90 18.03
N GLU A 11 -3.52 -4.06 19.08
CA GLU A 11 -2.86 -4.38 20.36
C GLU A 11 -3.45 -5.67 20.95
N MET A 12 -4.74 -5.87 20.93
CA MET A 12 -5.33 -7.19 21.21
C MET A 12 -4.95 -8.21 20.13
N CYS A 13 -5.01 -7.86 18.84
CA CYS A 13 -4.60 -8.74 17.75
C CYS A 13 -3.10 -9.00 17.69
N ILE A 14 -2.24 -8.08 18.11
CA ILE A 14 -0.78 -8.31 18.21
C ILE A 14 -0.45 -9.14 19.44
N ARG A 15 -1.19 -8.99 20.56
CA ARG A 15 -1.03 -9.82 21.77
C ARG A 15 -1.60 -11.23 21.59
N ASP A 16 -2.77 -11.35 20.94
CA ASP A 16 -3.51 -12.61 20.86
C ASP A 16 -3.28 -13.36 19.54
N ARG A 17 -2.64 -12.75 18.54
CA ARG A 17 -2.29 -13.46 17.32
C ARG A 17 -1.23 -14.51 17.59
N ARG A 18 -1.45 -15.70 17.07
CA ARG A 18 -0.41 -16.73 16.89
C ARG A 18 0.78 -16.21 16.07
N TYR A 19 0.60 -15.09 15.40
CA TYR A 19 1.58 -14.40 14.55
C TYR A 19 1.96 -13.05 15.14
N LYS A 20 3.24 -12.88 15.52
CA LYS A 20 3.80 -11.59 15.94
C LYS A 20 4.41 -10.88 14.75
N VAL A 21 4.05 -9.62 14.53
CA VAL A 21 4.65 -8.77 13.50
C VAL A 21 6.14 -8.62 13.79
N LYS A 22 6.96 -9.04 12.82
CA LYS A 22 8.42 -9.01 12.94
C LYS A 22 8.98 -7.65 12.54
N SER A 23 10.17 -7.36 13.02
CA SER A 23 10.95 -6.20 12.59
C SER A 23 11.19 -6.25 11.08
N GLY A 24 11.01 -5.11 10.40
CA GLY A 24 11.16 -4.99 8.96
C GLY A 24 9.91 -5.34 8.15
N GLU A 25 8.84 -5.82 8.77
CA GLU A 25 7.58 -6.10 8.07
C GLU A 25 6.79 -4.82 7.79
N GLN A 26 5.87 -4.91 6.81
CA GLN A 26 4.92 -3.86 6.52
C GLN A 26 3.51 -4.26 6.95
N ILE A 27 2.86 -3.40 7.73
CA ILE A 27 1.46 -3.55 8.13
C ILE A 27 0.61 -2.58 7.32
N ARG A 28 -0.47 -3.08 6.72
CA ARG A 28 -1.51 -2.25 6.11
C ARG A 28 -2.53 -1.87 7.17
N VAL A 29 -2.79 -0.58 7.29
CA VAL A 29 -3.67 -0.01 8.32
C VAL A 29 -4.99 0.42 7.71
N CYS A 30 -6.11 0.05 8.34
CA CYS A 30 -7.46 0.45 7.96
C CYS A 30 -7.82 0.16 6.48
N MET A 31 -7.50 -1.04 5.98
CA MET A 31 -7.76 -1.40 4.57
C MET A 31 -9.25 -1.50 4.21
N THR A 32 -10.12 -1.68 5.19
CA THR A 32 -11.59 -1.74 5.02
C THR A 32 -12.31 -0.47 5.48
N SER A 33 -11.55 0.52 5.96
CA SER A 33 -12.02 1.82 6.41
C SER A 33 -10.98 2.90 6.06
N ASP A 34 -11.06 4.08 6.65
CA ASP A 34 -10.08 5.15 6.42
C ASP A 34 -9.56 5.66 7.77
N PHE A 35 -8.25 5.70 7.93
CA PHE A 35 -7.58 6.13 9.16
C PHE A 35 -7.89 7.59 9.52
N PHE A 36 -8.27 8.41 8.55
CA PHE A 36 -8.57 9.84 8.72
C PHE A 36 -10.06 10.17 8.70
N LEU A 37 -10.93 9.18 8.93
CA LEU A 37 -12.36 9.43 9.21
C LEU A 37 -12.53 10.29 10.46
N ALA A 38 -13.60 11.12 10.49
CA ALA A 38 -13.93 11.92 11.66
C ALA A 38 -14.29 11.04 12.86
N GLU A 39 -14.99 9.96 12.61
CA GLU A 39 -15.38 8.96 13.61
C GLU A 39 -14.17 8.27 14.26
N ALA A 40 -13.01 8.34 13.60
CA ALA A 40 -11.75 7.79 14.09
C ALA A 40 -11.00 8.74 15.04
N ASP A 41 -11.41 9.99 15.18
CA ASP A 41 -10.66 11.00 15.94
C ASP A 41 -10.41 10.58 17.40
N GLY A 42 -11.37 9.87 18.00
CA GLY A 42 -11.24 9.41 19.39
C GLY A 42 -10.19 8.34 19.66
N TRP A 43 -9.89 7.50 18.67
CA TRP A 43 -8.90 6.41 18.83
C TRP A 43 -7.57 6.66 18.09
N ARG A 44 -7.52 7.65 17.21
CA ARG A 44 -6.31 7.95 16.42
C ARG A 44 -5.07 8.28 17.24
N PRO A 45 -5.16 9.02 18.38
CA PRO A 45 -4.00 9.27 19.24
C PRO A 45 -3.34 7.97 19.73
N GLU A 46 -4.14 6.97 20.08
CA GLU A 46 -3.63 5.66 20.49
C GLU A 46 -2.98 4.92 19.33
N ALA A 47 -3.57 4.98 18.12
CA ALA A 47 -2.98 4.42 16.92
C ALA A 47 -1.61 5.04 16.60
N TRP A 48 -1.49 6.37 16.71
CA TRP A 48 -0.20 7.05 16.56
C TRP A 48 0.82 6.63 17.61
N ARG A 49 0.39 6.43 18.86
CA ARG A 49 1.25 5.90 19.93
C ARG A 49 1.81 4.52 19.57
N ILE A 50 0.97 3.62 19.04
CA ILE A 50 1.39 2.28 18.61
C ILE A 50 2.39 2.36 17.45
N ILE A 51 2.11 3.19 16.43
CA ILE A 51 3.01 3.38 15.29
C ILE A 51 4.39 3.88 15.76
N LYS A 52 4.42 4.84 16.69
CA LYS A 52 5.64 5.39 17.25
C LYS A 52 6.45 4.37 18.06
N GLN A 53 5.76 3.47 18.77
CA GLN A 53 6.40 2.42 19.57
C GLN A 53 7.01 1.28 18.74
N ARG A 54 6.65 1.19 17.44
CA ARG A 54 7.16 0.18 16.54
C ARG A 54 7.91 0.83 15.35
N PRO A 55 9.04 1.53 15.63
CA PRO A 55 9.86 2.16 14.59
C PRO A 55 10.59 1.13 13.70
N ASP A 56 10.49 -0.14 14.05
CA ASP A 56 11.01 -1.31 13.35
C ASP A 56 10.07 -1.89 12.30
N VAL A 57 8.83 -1.37 12.21
CA VAL A 57 7.77 -1.87 11.31
C VAL A 57 7.29 -0.74 10.41
N VAL A 58 7.09 -1.01 9.12
CA VAL A 58 6.51 -0.03 8.19
C VAL A 58 4.98 -0.06 8.29
N PHE A 59 4.38 1.08 8.59
CA PHE A 59 2.94 1.25 8.59
C PHE A 59 2.46 1.88 7.28
N PHE A 60 1.76 1.10 6.47
CA PHE A 60 1.16 1.56 5.24
C PHE A 60 -0.21 2.16 5.53
N LEU A 61 -0.30 3.48 5.48
CA LEU A 61 -1.53 4.25 5.63
C LEU A 61 -2.10 4.59 4.26
N LEU A 62 -3.42 4.47 4.11
CA LEU A 62 -4.15 4.82 2.91
C LEU A 62 -5.36 5.67 3.26
N THR A 63 -5.60 6.75 2.49
CA THR A 63 -6.76 7.61 2.70
C THR A 63 -7.36 8.13 1.40
N LYS A 64 -8.65 8.44 1.47
CA LYS A 64 -9.38 9.24 0.49
C LYS A 64 -9.62 10.69 0.96
N ARG A 65 -9.04 11.06 2.12
CA ARG A 65 -9.27 12.33 2.83
C ARG A 65 -7.95 13.04 3.16
N PRO A 66 -7.10 13.36 2.15
CA PRO A 66 -5.81 14.01 2.42
C PRO A 66 -5.96 15.38 3.06
N GLU A 67 -7.07 16.08 2.85
CA GLU A 67 -7.40 17.39 3.41
C GLU A 67 -7.48 17.37 4.94
N ARG A 68 -7.85 16.24 5.54
CA ARG A 68 -7.94 16.09 6.99
C ARG A 68 -6.61 15.77 7.68
N VAL A 69 -5.68 15.26 6.92
CA VAL A 69 -4.46 14.63 7.46
C VAL A 69 -3.66 15.56 8.35
N ARG A 70 -3.41 16.79 7.89
CA ARG A 70 -2.60 17.77 8.64
C ARG A 70 -3.15 18.04 10.06
N ALA A 71 -4.47 18.13 10.22
CA ALA A 71 -5.12 18.32 11.51
C ALA A 71 -5.12 17.07 12.40
N CYS A 72 -4.83 15.90 11.83
CA CYS A 72 -4.86 14.61 12.50
C CYS A 72 -3.46 14.08 12.86
N LEU A 73 -2.39 14.80 12.51
CA LEU A 73 -1.03 14.42 12.86
C LEU A 73 -0.75 14.63 14.35
N PRO A 74 0.08 13.77 14.99
CA PRO A 74 0.45 13.96 16.37
C PRO A 74 1.36 15.20 16.54
N PRO A 75 1.38 15.84 17.73
CA PRO A 75 2.15 17.08 17.95
C PRO A 75 3.64 16.96 17.68
N ASP A 76 4.21 15.76 17.80
CA ASP A 76 5.62 15.45 17.59
C ASP A 76 5.92 14.84 16.21
N TRP A 77 5.02 15.05 15.23
CA TRP A 77 5.19 14.55 13.86
C TRP A 77 6.40 15.15 13.15
N ASN A 78 6.65 16.44 13.34
CA ASN A 78 7.71 17.23 12.68
C ASN A 78 7.68 17.07 11.15
N ASP A 79 8.76 16.56 10.55
CA ASP A 79 8.94 16.30 9.12
C ASP A 79 8.52 14.88 8.70
N GLY A 80 7.95 14.11 9.62
CA GLY A 80 7.46 12.75 9.38
C GLY A 80 8.33 11.66 9.97
N TRP A 81 7.67 10.54 10.30
CA TRP A 81 8.33 9.36 10.83
C TRP A 81 8.80 8.42 9.71
N GLU A 82 10.00 7.84 9.85
CA GLU A 82 10.62 6.95 8.87
C GLU A 82 9.84 5.65 8.61
N ASN A 83 9.02 5.25 9.56
CA ASN A 83 8.27 4.00 9.50
C ASN A 83 6.84 4.15 9.00
N VAL A 84 6.47 5.31 8.44
CA VAL A 84 5.14 5.54 7.87
C VAL A 84 5.23 5.72 6.36
N PHE A 85 4.56 4.84 5.63
CA PHE A 85 4.36 4.94 4.20
C PHE A 85 2.95 5.43 3.91
N PHE A 86 2.82 6.69 3.54
CA PHE A 86 1.54 7.35 3.37
C PHE A 86 1.09 7.35 1.92
N ASN A 87 -0.16 6.96 1.70
CA ASN A 87 -0.73 6.80 0.37
C ASN A 87 -2.10 7.47 0.27
N VAL A 88 -2.42 7.98 -0.92
CA VAL A 88 -3.77 8.43 -1.28
C VAL A 88 -4.36 7.53 -2.35
N THR A 89 -5.68 7.36 -2.31
CA THR A 89 -6.40 6.61 -3.36
C THR A 89 -6.74 7.55 -4.51
N CYS A 90 -6.45 7.14 -5.74
CA CYS A 90 -6.73 7.90 -6.97
C CYS A 90 -7.43 6.96 -7.95
N GLU A 91 -8.75 6.85 -7.86
CA GLU A 91 -9.56 5.90 -8.61
C GLU A 91 -9.73 6.29 -10.08
N ASN A 92 -9.67 7.59 -10.37
CA ASN A 92 -9.81 8.24 -11.67
C ASN A 92 -9.02 9.55 -11.70
N GLN A 93 -9.02 10.27 -12.82
CA GLN A 93 -8.26 11.52 -12.98
C GLN A 93 -8.71 12.62 -12.01
N GLU A 94 -10.01 12.80 -11.82
CA GLU A 94 -10.56 13.81 -10.92
C GLU A 94 -10.00 13.65 -9.49
N MET A 95 -10.01 12.42 -8.98
CA MET A 95 -9.46 12.12 -7.65
C MET A 95 -7.93 12.24 -7.59
N ALA A 96 -7.25 11.96 -8.69
CA ALA A 96 -5.81 12.18 -8.78
C ALA A 96 -5.46 13.67 -8.70
N ASP A 97 -6.17 14.50 -9.47
CA ASP A 97 -5.93 15.95 -9.53
C ASP A 97 -6.31 16.66 -8.21
N GLU A 98 -7.30 16.14 -7.49
CA GLU A 98 -7.66 16.65 -6.16
C GLU A 98 -6.65 16.23 -5.07
N ARG A 99 -6.27 14.94 -5.04
CA ARG A 99 -5.58 14.38 -3.87
C ARG A 99 -4.07 14.36 -3.95
N ILE A 100 -3.49 14.25 -5.15
CA ILE A 100 -2.03 14.19 -5.28
C ILE A 100 -1.35 15.51 -4.90
N PRO A 101 -1.84 16.70 -5.27
CA PRO A 101 -1.27 17.95 -4.80
C PRO A 101 -1.22 18.03 -3.27
N LEU A 102 -2.31 17.66 -2.60
CA LEU A 102 -2.36 17.63 -1.14
C LEU A 102 -1.36 16.61 -0.56
N LEU A 103 -1.25 15.42 -1.16
CA LEU A 103 -0.25 14.42 -0.75
C LEU A 103 1.16 14.99 -0.81
N LEU A 104 1.50 15.71 -1.88
CA LEU A 104 2.85 16.27 -2.06
C LEU A 104 3.20 17.32 -1.01
N GLU A 105 2.21 18.09 -0.54
CA GLU A 105 2.37 19.13 0.50
C GLU A 105 2.43 18.56 1.93
N LEU A 106 1.97 17.34 2.15
CA LEU A 106 1.95 16.73 3.47
C LEU A 106 3.36 16.32 3.92
N PRO A 107 3.68 16.48 5.23
CA PRO A 107 5.02 16.20 5.77
C PRO A 107 5.22 14.69 6.01
N PHE A 108 5.22 13.89 4.96
CA PHE A 108 5.57 12.47 5.00
C PHE A 108 6.84 12.22 4.20
N LYS A 109 7.72 11.40 4.76
CA LYS A 109 8.99 11.03 4.10
C LYS A 109 8.79 10.02 2.97
N HIS A 110 7.82 9.13 3.14
CA HIS A 110 7.50 8.08 2.18
C HIS A 110 6.08 8.25 1.69
N LYS A 111 5.92 8.46 0.39
CA LYS A 111 4.64 8.77 -0.26
C LYS A 111 4.38 7.82 -1.43
N GLY A 112 3.13 7.39 -1.56
CA GLY A 112 2.68 6.56 -2.67
C GLY A 112 1.26 6.87 -3.11
N ILE A 113 0.87 6.26 -4.22
CA ILE A 113 -0.46 6.41 -4.82
C ILE A 113 -1.07 5.02 -4.98
N MET A 114 -2.37 4.91 -4.69
CA MET A 114 -3.14 3.70 -4.94
C MET A 114 -4.28 3.99 -5.92
N ALA A 115 -4.12 3.60 -7.18
CA ALA A 115 -5.17 3.59 -8.19
C ALA A 115 -5.97 2.28 -8.06
N ALA A 116 -6.70 2.12 -6.95
CA ALA A 116 -7.55 0.96 -6.66
C ALA A 116 -8.73 1.38 -5.77
N PRO A 117 -9.99 1.17 -6.25
CA PRO A 117 -10.33 0.57 -7.53
C PRO A 117 -9.97 1.47 -8.73
N PHE A 118 -9.35 0.90 -9.76
CA PHE A 118 -8.98 1.63 -10.96
C PHE A 118 -10.15 1.63 -11.95
N ILE A 119 -10.96 2.68 -11.90
CA ILE A 119 -12.28 2.80 -12.56
C ILE A 119 -12.34 3.87 -13.65
N GLY A 120 -11.25 4.56 -13.87
CA GLY A 120 -11.07 5.57 -14.89
C GLY A 120 -9.60 5.75 -15.22
N GLU A 121 -9.31 6.26 -16.42
CA GLU A 121 -7.94 6.57 -16.80
C GLU A 121 -7.33 7.60 -15.85
N VAL A 122 -6.05 7.41 -15.51
CA VAL A 122 -5.26 8.30 -14.65
C VAL A 122 -3.92 8.57 -15.33
N SER A 123 -3.57 9.84 -15.45
CA SER A 123 -2.27 10.32 -15.91
C SER A 123 -1.64 11.18 -14.82
N ILE A 124 -0.49 10.79 -14.33
CA ILE A 124 0.19 11.40 -13.18
C ILE A 124 1.66 11.78 -13.46
N ALA A 125 2.09 11.73 -14.72
CA ALA A 125 3.47 12.01 -15.10
C ALA A 125 3.98 13.36 -14.54
N GLY A 126 3.14 14.41 -14.56
CA GLY A 126 3.47 15.72 -14.00
C GLY A 126 3.73 15.68 -12.49
N TYR A 127 2.99 14.87 -11.75
CA TYR A 127 3.16 14.71 -10.31
C TYR A 127 4.38 13.85 -9.96
N LEU A 128 4.66 12.82 -10.77
CA LEU A 128 5.84 11.95 -10.59
C LEU A 128 7.16 12.73 -10.74
N ALA A 129 7.15 13.80 -11.55
CA ALA A 129 8.30 14.69 -11.72
C ALA A 129 8.76 15.37 -10.41
N SER A 130 7.90 15.45 -9.38
CA SER A 130 8.26 15.95 -8.04
C SER A 130 9.34 15.11 -7.35
N GLY A 131 9.55 13.87 -7.79
CA GLY A 131 10.47 12.94 -7.16
C GLY A 131 10.05 12.43 -5.78
N GLN A 132 8.89 12.85 -5.24
CA GLN A 132 8.43 12.47 -3.90
C GLN A 132 7.64 11.15 -3.86
N ILE A 133 7.08 10.71 -4.99
CA ILE A 133 6.30 9.47 -5.06
C ILE A 133 7.25 8.29 -5.27
N GLU A 134 7.15 7.29 -4.40
CA GLU A 134 8.02 6.12 -4.41
C GLU A 134 7.36 4.87 -5.00
N GLN A 135 6.03 4.82 -4.96
CA GLN A 135 5.27 3.66 -5.43
C GLN A 135 3.89 4.06 -5.92
N VAL A 136 3.47 3.41 -7.01
CA VAL A 136 2.10 3.43 -7.51
C VAL A 136 1.57 2.00 -7.55
N ILE A 137 0.40 1.80 -6.94
CA ILE A 137 -0.29 0.50 -6.94
C ILE A 137 -1.57 0.68 -7.75
N ALA A 138 -1.83 -0.22 -8.70
CA ALA A 138 -3.07 -0.26 -9.46
C ALA A 138 -3.80 -1.58 -9.24
N GLY A 139 -5.14 -1.53 -9.22
CA GLY A 139 -5.98 -2.71 -9.10
C GLY A 139 -7.43 -2.42 -9.48
N GLY A 140 -8.07 -3.35 -10.18
CA GLY A 140 -9.48 -3.22 -10.57
C GLY A 140 -10.45 -3.38 -9.40
N GLU A 141 -11.71 -3.03 -9.64
CA GLU A 141 -12.79 -3.15 -8.66
C GLU A 141 -13.26 -4.60 -8.53
N ASN A 142 -13.54 -5.03 -7.33
CA ASN A 142 -14.02 -6.38 -7.02
C ASN A 142 -15.51 -6.36 -6.64
N TYR A 143 -16.11 -7.52 -6.65
CA TYR A 143 -17.50 -7.83 -6.29
C TYR A 143 -18.51 -7.67 -7.44
N ASP A 144 -19.73 -8.13 -7.21
CA ASP A 144 -20.83 -8.04 -8.16
C ASP A 144 -21.17 -6.57 -8.43
N GLY A 145 -21.40 -6.25 -9.72
CA GLY A 145 -21.68 -4.89 -10.15
C GLY A 145 -20.44 -3.98 -10.22
N SER A 146 -19.23 -4.54 -10.10
CA SER A 146 -17.99 -3.78 -10.25
C SER A 146 -17.83 -3.19 -11.65
N ARG A 147 -17.22 -2.02 -11.70
CA ARG A 147 -16.86 -1.35 -12.95
C ARG A 147 -15.65 -2.02 -13.59
N PRO A 148 -15.57 -2.11 -14.91
CA PRO A 148 -14.45 -2.74 -15.58
C PRO A 148 -13.15 -1.92 -15.45
N CYS A 149 -12.03 -2.61 -15.25
CA CYS A 149 -10.70 -2.04 -15.40
C CYS A 149 -10.20 -2.28 -16.83
N LEU A 150 -9.75 -1.24 -17.52
CA LEU A 150 -9.20 -1.33 -18.87
C LEU A 150 -7.69 -1.52 -18.84
N PHE A 151 -7.20 -2.52 -19.55
CA PHE A 151 -5.76 -2.79 -19.62
C PHE A 151 -4.96 -1.61 -20.20
N ASP A 152 -5.56 -0.83 -21.11
CA ASP A 152 -4.92 0.34 -21.69
C ASP A 152 -4.61 1.42 -20.63
N TRP A 153 -5.48 1.61 -19.64
CA TRP A 153 -5.20 2.50 -18.50
C TRP A 153 -4.01 2.01 -17.68
N VAL A 154 -3.95 0.69 -17.44
CA VAL A 154 -2.84 0.07 -16.71
C VAL A 154 -1.52 0.25 -17.44
N LYS A 155 -1.51 0.02 -18.78
CA LYS A 155 -0.32 0.22 -19.62
C LYS A 155 0.18 1.66 -19.60
N LYS A 156 -0.73 2.62 -19.69
CA LYS A 156 -0.40 4.05 -19.67
C LYS A 156 0.22 4.44 -18.33
N LEU A 157 -0.44 4.11 -17.21
CA LEU A 157 0.06 4.43 -15.88
C LEU A 157 1.38 3.72 -15.57
N HIS A 158 1.55 2.47 -16.02
CA HIS A 158 2.82 1.75 -15.93
C HIS A 158 3.93 2.48 -16.70
N ALA A 159 3.67 2.92 -17.94
CA ALA A 159 4.67 3.62 -18.75
C ALA A 159 5.13 4.95 -18.10
N GLU A 160 4.21 5.70 -17.50
CA GLU A 160 4.53 6.92 -16.74
C GLU A 160 5.43 6.61 -15.54
N CYS A 161 5.13 5.55 -14.80
CA CYS A 161 5.94 5.12 -13.65
C CYS A 161 7.34 4.65 -14.07
N VAL A 162 7.44 3.90 -15.19
CA VAL A 162 8.74 3.47 -15.75
C VAL A 162 9.58 4.70 -16.14
N ALA A 163 8.98 5.66 -16.83
CA ALA A 163 9.68 6.89 -17.25
C ALA A 163 10.19 7.73 -16.07
N ALA A 164 9.49 7.69 -14.93
CA ALA A 164 9.85 8.42 -13.71
C ALA A 164 10.70 7.60 -12.72
N ASP A 165 11.07 6.36 -13.05
CA ASP A 165 11.75 5.41 -12.18
C ASP A 165 11.02 5.19 -10.82
N VAL A 166 9.68 5.14 -10.87
CA VAL A 166 8.79 4.90 -9.72
C VAL A 166 8.28 3.46 -9.75
N THR A 167 8.34 2.78 -8.62
CA THR A 167 7.85 1.39 -8.52
C THR A 167 6.36 1.32 -8.87
N PHE A 168 6.01 0.45 -9.81
CA PHE A 168 4.63 0.20 -10.20
C PHE A 168 4.21 -1.25 -9.92
N CYS A 169 3.04 -1.42 -9.30
CA CYS A 169 2.49 -2.72 -8.95
C CYS A 169 1.05 -2.83 -9.44
N PHE A 170 0.81 -3.69 -10.44
CA PHE A 170 -0.54 -4.08 -10.81
C PHE A 170 -0.93 -5.33 -10.01
N ILE A 171 -1.80 -5.16 -9.00
CA ILE A 171 -2.06 -6.19 -7.98
C ILE A 171 -3.23 -7.12 -8.33
N GLU A 172 -4.24 -6.62 -9.03
CA GLU A 172 -5.43 -7.39 -9.42
C GLU A 172 -6.15 -6.75 -10.61
N THR A 173 -6.73 -7.58 -11.47
CA THR A 173 -7.48 -7.10 -12.66
C THR A 173 -8.86 -6.54 -12.31
N GLY A 174 -9.38 -6.90 -11.15
CA GLY A 174 -10.79 -6.71 -10.81
C GLY A 174 -11.67 -7.81 -11.40
N THR A 175 -12.96 -7.78 -11.02
CA THR A 175 -13.94 -8.79 -11.48
C THR A 175 -14.21 -8.67 -12.98
N TYR A 176 -14.27 -7.47 -13.52
CA TYR A 176 -14.41 -7.22 -14.95
C TYR A 176 -13.17 -6.52 -15.49
N PHE A 177 -12.54 -7.13 -16.48
CA PHE A 177 -11.31 -6.64 -17.07
C PHE A 177 -11.44 -6.57 -18.58
N ILE A 178 -11.10 -5.44 -19.20
CA ILE A 178 -11.16 -5.23 -20.64
C ILE A 178 -9.76 -5.19 -21.21
N LYS A 179 -9.49 -6.09 -22.15
CA LYS A 179 -8.22 -6.15 -22.90
C LYS A 179 -8.50 -6.46 -24.36
N ASP A 180 -7.90 -5.70 -25.27
CA ASP A 180 -8.02 -5.88 -26.72
C ASP A 180 -9.50 -5.95 -27.19
N GLY A 181 -10.35 -5.09 -26.63
CA GLY A 181 -11.79 -5.02 -26.91
C GLY A 181 -12.63 -6.17 -26.36
N LYS A 182 -12.02 -7.10 -25.62
CA LYS A 182 -12.71 -8.24 -24.99
C LYS A 182 -12.88 -8.02 -23.51
N THR A 183 -14.07 -8.31 -22.98
CA THR A 183 -14.37 -8.28 -21.56
C THR A 183 -14.15 -9.67 -20.97
N TYR A 184 -13.36 -9.74 -19.93
CA TYR A 184 -13.10 -10.94 -19.14
C TYR A 184 -13.79 -10.81 -17.79
N HIS A 185 -14.55 -11.84 -17.41
CA HIS A 185 -15.17 -11.95 -16.10
C HIS A 185 -14.32 -12.86 -15.21
N MET A 186 -13.76 -12.32 -14.15
CA MET A 186 -12.83 -12.99 -13.23
C MET A 186 -13.31 -12.85 -11.79
N PRO A 187 -14.26 -13.67 -11.32
CA PRO A 187 -14.82 -13.55 -9.97
C PRO A 187 -13.84 -14.00 -8.87
N ASP A 188 -12.87 -14.84 -9.22
CA ASP A 188 -11.89 -15.36 -8.26
C ASP A 188 -10.71 -14.40 -8.08
N LYS A 189 -10.49 -13.95 -6.84
CA LYS A 189 -9.42 -13.01 -6.47
C LYS A 189 -8.02 -13.53 -6.79
N ARG A 190 -7.80 -14.83 -6.67
CA ARG A 190 -6.51 -15.45 -6.98
C ARG A 190 -6.24 -15.36 -8.47
N LEU A 191 -7.26 -15.66 -9.29
CA LEU A 191 -7.15 -15.53 -10.74
C LEU A 191 -6.87 -14.09 -11.16
N GLN A 192 -7.57 -13.12 -10.53
CA GLN A 192 -7.32 -11.69 -10.80
C GLN A 192 -5.87 -11.30 -10.53
N SER A 193 -5.33 -11.69 -9.38
CA SER A 193 -3.93 -11.40 -9.03
C SER A 193 -2.92 -12.13 -9.94
N GLU A 194 -3.20 -13.38 -10.29
CA GLU A 194 -2.38 -14.16 -11.22
C GLU A 194 -2.35 -13.53 -12.61
N MET A 195 -3.49 -13.11 -13.13
CA MET A 195 -3.60 -12.46 -14.45
C MET A 195 -2.95 -11.08 -14.46
N ALA A 196 -3.11 -10.30 -13.39
CA ALA A 196 -2.42 -9.03 -13.22
C ALA A 196 -0.90 -9.21 -13.24
N PHE A 197 -0.40 -10.23 -12.56
CA PHE A 197 1.02 -10.55 -12.60
C PHE A 197 1.50 -11.01 -13.98
N ARG A 198 0.77 -11.93 -14.62
CA ARG A 198 1.10 -12.45 -15.96
C ARG A 198 1.04 -11.39 -17.05
N SER A 199 0.36 -10.25 -16.79
CA SER A 199 0.31 -9.13 -17.74
C SER A 199 1.67 -8.50 -18.00
N GLY A 200 2.67 -8.74 -17.14
CA GLY A 200 4.00 -8.12 -17.22
C GLY A 200 4.04 -6.66 -16.76
N MET A 201 2.91 -6.12 -16.25
CA MET A 201 2.80 -4.73 -15.80
C MET A 201 3.31 -4.57 -14.36
N GLN A 202 4.52 -5.01 -14.11
CA GLN A 202 5.23 -4.81 -12.86
C GLN A 202 6.54 -4.10 -13.14
N TYR A 203 6.85 -3.07 -12.37
CA TYR A 203 8.09 -2.34 -12.50
C TYR A 203 8.71 -2.05 -11.13
N LYS A 204 9.99 -2.38 -10.97
CA LYS A 204 10.78 -2.05 -9.80
C LYS A 204 11.58 -0.80 -10.11
N GLY A 205 11.11 0.33 -9.64
CA GLY A 205 11.81 1.61 -9.70
C GLY A 205 12.90 1.75 -8.62
N ARG A 206 13.28 2.98 -8.37
CA ARG A 206 14.27 3.33 -7.33
C ARG A 206 13.93 2.67 -6.00
N ALA A 207 14.95 2.34 -5.23
CA ALA A 207 14.81 1.68 -3.94
C ALA A 207 14.09 2.60 -2.93
N GLN A 208 13.08 2.05 -2.26
CA GLN A 208 12.49 2.67 -1.08
C GLN A 208 13.42 2.42 0.11
N ASN A 209 13.87 3.48 0.75
CA ASN A 209 14.84 3.38 1.84
C ASN A 209 14.22 3.84 3.17
N PHE A 210 13.50 2.94 3.82
CA PHE A 210 12.99 3.16 5.17
C PHE A 210 14.14 3.00 6.18
N LYS A 211 14.48 4.08 6.88
CA LYS A 211 15.49 4.06 7.96
C LYS A 211 14.85 3.57 9.25
N LEU A 212 14.50 2.28 9.29
CA LEU A 212 13.86 1.68 10.47
C LEU A 212 14.86 1.51 11.62
N ARG A 213 14.35 1.70 12.84
CA ARG A 213 15.11 1.50 14.08
C ARG A 213 14.52 0.32 14.85
N GLN A 214 15.30 -0.30 15.71
CA GLN A 214 14.77 -1.32 16.62
C GLN A 214 13.80 -0.69 17.63
N ALA A 215 12.70 -1.39 17.93
CA ALA A 215 11.72 -0.96 18.92
C ALA A 215 12.30 -0.96 20.36
N GLN A 216 13.30 -1.80 20.61
CA GLN A 216 14.08 -1.82 21.84
C GLN A 216 15.57 -1.81 21.50
N PRO A 217 16.42 -1.07 22.24
CA PRO A 217 17.84 -1.15 22.01
C PRO A 217 18.28 -2.61 22.23
N SER A 218 18.87 -3.21 21.20
CA SER A 218 19.53 -4.49 21.39
C SER A 218 20.73 -4.27 22.31
N PHE A 219 21.04 -5.24 23.14
CA PHE A 219 22.25 -5.22 23.96
C PHE A 219 23.54 -5.00 23.14
N PHE A 220 23.44 -5.14 21.81
CA PHE A 220 24.56 -5.08 20.88
C PHE A 220 24.58 -3.84 19.96
N GLY A 221 23.65 -2.87 20.14
CA GLY A 221 23.70 -1.56 19.48
C GLY A 221 23.59 -1.57 17.95
N GLU A 222 23.18 -2.67 17.31
CA GLU A 222 23.05 -2.74 15.85
C GLU A 222 21.79 -2.01 15.37
N GLU A 223 21.96 -1.03 14.48
CA GLU A 223 20.86 -0.46 13.71
C GLU A 223 20.32 -1.51 12.73
N ASN A 224 19.10 -1.98 12.95
CA ASN A 224 18.40 -2.77 11.94
C ASN A 224 17.98 -1.85 10.80
N THR A 225 18.74 -1.86 9.74
CA THR A 225 18.29 -1.32 8.46
C THR A 225 17.18 -2.22 7.92
N TYR A 226 16.05 -1.62 7.54
CA TYR A 226 14.99 -2.32 6.84
C TYR A 226 15.57 -2.99 5.58
N LYS A 227 15.64 -4.29 5.61
CA LYS A 227 15.89 -5.08 4.41
C LYS A 227 14.54 -5.50 3.86
N LYS A 228 14.08 -4.83 2.79
CA LYS A 228 12.90 -5.26 2.07
C LYS A 228 13.08 -6.74 1.70
N PHE A 229 12.20 -7.60 2.19
CA PHE A 229 12.27 -9.01 1.90
C PHE A 229 11.86 -9.25 0.44
N PHE A 230 12.82 -9.37 -0.44
CA PHE A 230 12.59 -9.78 -1.82
C PHE A 230 12.75 -11.29 -1.92
N ARG A 231 11.66 -12.00 -2.08
CA ARG A 231 11.75 -13.33 -2.67
C ARG A 231 12.03 -13.15 -4.16
N GLU A 232 12.98 -13.93 -4.69
CA GLU A 232 13.27 -13.92 -6.14
C GLU A 232 12.02 -14.25 -6.97
N ARG A 233 11.11 -15.07 -6.42
CA ARG A 233 9.77 -15.34 -6.97
C ARG A 233 8.82 -15.78 -5.86
N CYS A 234 7.61 -15.25 -5.86
CA CYS A 234 6.51 -15.90 -5.16
C CYS A 234 6.11 -17.15 -5.94
N GLN A 235 6.23 -18.33 -5.33
CA GLN A 235 5.90 -19.60 -5.99
C GLN A 235 4.44 -19.68 -6.40
N THR A 236 3.55 -18.91 -5.75
CA THR A 236 2.12 -18.92 -6.01
C THR A 236 1.69 -17.93 -7.09
N CYS A 237 2.19 -16.69 -7.06
CA CYS A 237 1.81 -15.65 -8.01
C CYS A 237 2.96 -15.24 -8.93
N GLY A 238 4.13 -15.82 -8.78
CA GLY A 238 5.33 -15.50 -9.55
C GLY A 238 5.88 -14.08 -9.34
N SER A 239 5.25 -13.28 -8.47
CA SER A 239 5.64 -11.88 -8.26
C SER A 239 7.04 -11.79 -7.70
N ARG A 240 7.91 -11.07 -8.42
CA ARG A 240 9.28 -10.77 -7.97
C ARG A 240 9.34 -9.52 -7.10
N LEU A 241 8.29 -8.69 -7.10
CA LEU A 241 8.50 -7.30 -6.76
C LEU A 241 8.08 -6.92 -5.37
N ILE A 242 7.00 -7.42 -4.83
CA ILE A 242 6.54 -7.03 -3.51
C ILE A 242 5.66 -8.14 -2.94
N CYS A 243 6.26 -9.20 -2.50
CA CYS A 243 5.56 -10.09 -1.58
C CYS A 243 5.77 -9.57 -0.16
N ASN A 244 4.93 -8.66 0.27
CA ASN A 244 4.92 -8.16 1.65
C ASN A 244 4.17 -9.12 2.59
N GLY A 245 4.43 -10.43 2.52
CA GLY A 245 3.58 -11.35 3.25
C GLY A 245 2.12 -11.17 2.81
N CYS A 246 1.93 -11.16 1.50
CA CYS A 246 0.76 -10.65 0.85
C CYS A 246 -0.51 -11.30 1.38
N SER A 247 -1.28 -10.50 2.05
CA SER A 247 -2.66 -10.84 2.44
C SER A 247 -3.55 -11.17 1.23
N ASN A 248 -3.10 -10.87 0.00
CA ASN A 248 -3.91 -10.98 -1.20
C ASN A 248 -4.05 -12.41 -1.74
N CYS A 249 -3.07 -13.29 -1.61
CA CYS A 249 -3.26 -14.69 -2.06
C CYS A 249 -3.43 -15.70 -0.93
N GLY A 250 -3.15 -15.34 0.32
CA GLY A 250 -3.29 -16.21 1.49
C GLY A 250 -2.45 -17.50 1.45
N GLN A 251 -1.72 -17.75 0.38
CA GLN A 251 -0.98 -19.00 0.17
C GLN A 251 0.46 -18.94 0.66
N CYS A 252 1.10 -17.76 0.62
CA CYS A 252 2.46 -17.63 1.14
C CYS A 252 2.55 -18.01 2.62
N ALA A 253 1.48 -17.73 3.40
CA ALA A 253 1.40 -18.11 4.81
C ALA A 253 1.21 -19.62 5.02
N LYS A 254 0.59 -20.33 4.05
CA LYS A 254 0.36 -21.78 4.14
C LYS A 254 1.56 -22.60 3.71
N GLU A 255 2.31 -22.13 2.71
CA GLU A 255 3.42 -22.88 2.10
C GLU A 255 4.77 -22.63 2.78
N ASN A 256 4.91 -21.57 3.57
CA ASN A 256 6.14 -21.25 4.30
C ASN A 256 5.85 -20.62 5.67
N PRO A 257 5.48 -21.42 6.68
CA PRO A 257 5.23 -20.93 8.03
C PRO A 257 6.45 -20.25 8.68
N SER A 258 7.67 -20.57 8.22
CA SER A 258 8.92 -20.00 8.71
C SER A 258 9.32 -18.68 8.02
N ALA A 259 8.57 -18.23 7.04
CA ALA A 259 8.87 -17.02 6.27
C ALA A 259 8.07 -15.79 6.74
N PHE A 260 7.32 -15.95 7.83
CA PHE A 260 6.51 -14.92 8.47
C PHE A 260 6.87 -14.75 9.93
#